data_95ec271b7f1611a3e30d43f871f8ab46
#
_entry.id   95ec271b7f1611a3e30d43f871f8ab46
#
_cell.length_a   1.000
_cell.length_b   1.000
_cell.length_c   1.000
_cell.angle_alpha   90.00
_cell.angle_beta   90.00
_cell.angle_gamma   90.00
#
_symmetry.space_group_name_H-M   'P 1'
#
loop_
_entity.id
_entity.type
_entity.pdbx_description
1 polymer ?
#
loop_
_entity_poly.entity_id
_entity_poly.type
_entity_poly.pdbx_seq_one_letter_code
_entity_poly.pdbx_strand_id
1 'polypeptide(L)'
;MEFNQFVNEVKGGIKQFLPIEYEDAQVRIEEVKKLNENYLGITVLKENQVIAPTFNLNQLYKMYQSDPEISMRSILRSITELVLDVPEQFNPKSITEYENAKKKLFIRVSSAEKNEEMLQNVPHQMREDLAITYHLAIRIDDIGVGSTTITNDILKRYGISEEQLHADAMENSPNVRPIHVMVMGSMIEQLMGMGPETILKDESVQSIAEVISNGMGSENPMFIVTNSQTVGGAGVIFYPEVMDQIGEGFQGNFFILPSSTHETLVIPDNGAFDYRVLEDMVQTINENEVAPEERLSDHVYHYDVKDRVFESQKEKAAKLDKNEHTGKEQKMEHPKPKKHAMEL
;
A
#
# COMPACT_ATOMS: atom_id res chain seq x y z
N MET A 1 -31.36 -6.05 -9.62
CA MET A 1 -30.73 -6.80 -10.74
C MET A 1 -29.64 -7.68 -10.13
N GLU A 2 -29.53 -8.93 -10.58
CA GLU A 2 -28.47 -9.84 -10.13
C GLU A 2 -27.13 -9.51 -10.81
N PHE A 3 -26.00 -9.84 -10.16
CA PHE A 3 -24.66 -9.47 -10.66
C PHE A 3 -24.39 -9.98 -12.09
N ASN A 4 -24.69 -11.24 -12.37
CA ASN A 4 -24.48 -11.79 -13.71
C ASN A 4 -25.31 -11.09 -14.79
N GLN A 5 -26.51 -10.64 -14.46
CA GLN A 5 -27.34 -9.86 -15.36
C GLN A 5 -26.72 -8.49 -15.60
N PHE A 6 -26.22 -7.82 -14.54
CA PHE A 6 -25.51 -6.55 -14.65
C PHE A 6 -24.29 -6.66 -15.57
N VAL A 7 -23.45 -7.68 -15.38
CA VAL A 7 -22.27 -7.94 -16.23
C VAL A 7 -22.66 -8.09 -17.70
N ASN A 8 -23.71 -8.86 -18.00
CA ASN A 8 -24.20 -9.06 -19.36
C ASN A 8 -24.76 -7.78 -19.98
N GLU A 9 -25.48 -6.94 -19.21
CA GLU A 9 -25.99 -5.66 -19.68
C GLU A 9 -24.86 -4.67 -19.96
N VAL A 10 -23.84 -4.59 -19.07
CA VAL A 10 -22.66 -3.75 -19.33
C VAL A 10 -21.92 -4.22 -20.58
N LYS A 11 -21.64 -5.52 -20.70
CA LYS A 11 -20.96 -6.09 -21.88
C LYS A 11 -21.70 -5.83 -23.18
N GLY A 12 -23.02 -6.03 -23.18
CA GLY A 12 -23.88 -5.86 -24.37
C GLY A 12 -24.14 -4.41 -24.73
N GLY A 13 -24.18 -3.52 -23.72
CA GLY A 13 -24.51 -2.11 -23.90
C GLY A 13 -23.34 -1.20 -24.25
N ILE A 14 -22.12 -1.54 -23.82
CA ILE A 14 -20.98 -0.59 -23.88
C ILE A 14 -20.67 -0.11 -25.30
N LYS A 15 -20.73 -0.96 -26.29
CA LYS A 15 -20.48 -0.57 -27.70
C LYS A 15 -21.42 0.50 -28.24
N GLN A 16 -22.65 0.62 -27.70
CA GLN A 16 -23.63 1.62 -28.15
C GLN A 16 -23.28 3.03 -27.67
N PHE A 17 -22.39 3.15 -26.69
CA PHE A 17 -21.94 4.44 -26.13
C PHE A 17 -20.58 4.88 -26.71
N LEU A 18 -19.89 3.98 -27.41
CA LEU A 18 -18.59 4.25 -28.00
C LEU A 18 -18.72 4.85 -29.41
N PRO A 19 -17.76 5.70 -29.84
CA PRO A 19 -17.70 6.21 -31.21
C PRO A 19 -17.53 5.06 -32.25
N ILE A 20 -17.79 5.39 -33.52
CA ILE A 20 -17.74 4.43 -34.63
C ILE A 20 -16.37 3.75 -34.77
N GLU A 21 -15.28 4.43 -34.38
CA GLU A 21 -13.92 3.91 -34.40
C GLU A 21 -13.70 2.72 -33.45
N TYR A 22 -14.68 2.40 -32.59
CA TYR A 22 -14.71 1.27 -31.67
C TYR A 22 -15.66 0.17 -32.11
N GLU A 23 -16.21 0.22 -33.34
CA GLU A 23 -17.17 -0.78 -33.83
C GLU A 23 -16.56 -2.19 -33.79
N ASP A 24 -15.28 -2.33 -34.18
CA ASP A 24 -14.52 -3.59 -34.18
C ASP A 24 -13.80 -3.86 -32.84
N ALA A 25 -13.98 -3.01 -31.82
CA ALA A 25 -13.33 -3.20 -30.54
C ALA A 25 -13.74 -4.52 -29.87
N GLN A 26 -12.77 -5.19 -29.26
CA GLN A 26 -13.01 -6.40 -28.48
C GLN A 26 -13.41 -6.03 -27.05
N VAL A 27 -14.57 -6.48 -26.61
CA VAL A 27 -15.03 -6.36 -25.22
C VAL A 27 -14.75 -7.67 -24.50
N ARG A 28 -13.79 -7.68 -23.60
CA ARG A 28 -13.37 -8.84 -22.82
C ARG A 28 -13.86 -8.71 -21.38
N ILE A 29 -14.27 -9.84 -20.81
CA ILE A 29 -14.57 -10.00 -19.39
C ILE A 29 -13.63 -11.07 -18.88
N GLU A 30 -12.81 -10.73 -17.90
CA GLU A 30 -11.77 -11.63 -17.35
C GLU A 30 -11.70 -11.48 -15.83
N GLU A 31 -11.36 -12.55 -15.13
CA GLU A 31 -10.98 -12.46 -13.73
C GLU A 31 -9.65 -11.73 -13.60
N VAL A 32 -9.66 -10.69 -12.80
CA VAL A 32 -8.48 -9.86 -12.52
C VAL A 32 -8.06 -10.12 -11.08
N LYS A 33 -6.84 -10.60 -10.92
CA LYS A 33 -6.20 -10.76 -9.62
C LYS A 33 -5.33 -9.54 -9.37
N LYS A 34 -5.68 -8.74 -8.36
CA LYS A 34 -4.87 -7.62 -7.86
C LYS A 34 -4.51 -7.86 -6.40
N LEU A 35 -3.64 -7.01 -5.87
CA LEU A 35 -3.33 -7.02 -4.45
C LEU A 35 -4.62 -6.87 -3.63
N ASN A 36 -4.83 -7.77 -2.70
CA ASN A 36 -5.98 -7.88 -1.79
C ASN A 36 -7.35 -8.07 -2.46
N GLU A 37 -7.44 -8.13 -3.79
CA GLU A 37 -8.72 -8.13 -4.47
C GLU A 37 -8.73 -9.04 -5.71
N ASN A 38 -9.75 -9.87 -5.82
CA ASN A 38 -10.11 -10.56 -7.05
C ASN A 38 -11.45 -10.03 -7.53
N TYR A 39 -11.53 -9.62 -8.79
CA TYR A 39 -12.76 -9.09 -9.35
C TYR A 39 -12.93 -9.47 -10.83
N LEU A 40 -14.15 -9.36 -11.31
CA LEU A 40 -14.45 -9.51 -12.72
C LEU A 40 -14.22 -8.16 -13.41
N GLY A 41 -13.26 -8.15 -14.34
CA GLY A 41 -12.86 -6.94 -15.07
C GLY A 41 -13.49 -6.89 -16.47
N ILE A 42 -13.90 -5.69 -16.91
CA ILE A 42 -14.26 -5.45 -18.31
C ILE A 42 -13.19 -4.56 -18.97
N THR A 43 -12.70 -5.00 -20.12
CA THR A 43 -11.73 -4.27 -20.94
C THR A 43 -12.31 -4.07 -22.34
N VAL A 44 -12.18 -2.85 -22.88
CA VAL A 44 -12.53 -2.53 -24.26
C VAL A 44 -11.23 -2.21 -25.00
N LEU A 45 -10.86 -3.08 -25.93
CA LEU A 45 -9.61 -3.01 -26.67
C LEU A 45 -9.89 -2.71 -28.16
N LYS A 46 -9.50 -1.53 -28.62
CA LYS A 46 -9.56 -1.14 -30.04
C LYS A 46 -8.53 -1.92 -30.86
N GLU A 47 -8.78 -2.13 -32.12
CA GLU A 47 -7.81 -2.72 -33.03
C GLU A 47 -6.50 -1.91 -33.04
N ASN A 48 -5.36 -2.61 -32.95
CA ASN A 48 -4.03 -2.03 -32.83
C ASN A 48 -3.72 -1.23 -31.56
N GLN A 49 -4.62 -1.21 -30.57
CA GLN A 49 -4.35 -0.67 -29.25
C GLN A 49 -3.58 -1.68 -28.40
N VAL A 50 -2.50 -1.24 -27.76
CA VAL A 50 -1.62 -2.12 -26.96
C VAL A 50 -2.03 -2.15 -25.49
N ILE A 51 -2.66 -1.07 -25.02
CA ILE A 51 -3.11 -0.90 -23.63
C ILE A 51 -4.55 -0.43 -23.64
N ALA A 52 -5.36 -1.01 -22.76
CA ALA A 52 -6.71 -0.57 -22.48
C ALA A 52 -6.96 -0.64 -20.96
N PRO A 53 -7.73 0.29 -20.39
CA PRO A 53 -8.12 0.22 -18.98
C PRO A 53 -9.02 -0.98 -18.74
N THR A 54 -8.88 -1.58 -17.56
CA THR A 54 -9.78 -2.63 -17.07
C THR A 54 -10.60 -2.08 -15.91
N PHE A 55 -11.92 -2.15 -16.03
CA PHE A 55 -12.84 -1.62 -15.04
C PHE A 55 -13.35 -2.74 -14.14
N ASN A 56 -13.38 -2.48 -12.83
CA ASN A 56 -13.86 -3.41 -11.82
C ASN A 56 -15.39 -3.49 -11.82
N LEU A 57 -15.95 -4.56 -12.39
CA LEU A 57 -17.41 -4.76 -12.46
C LEU A 57 -18.04 -4.99 -11.09
N ASN A 58 -17.29 -5.56 -10.14
CA ASN A 58 -17.79 -5.77 -8.77
C ASN A 58 -18.00 -4.42 -8.06
N GLN A 59 -17.06 -3.49 -8.21
CA GLN A 59 -17.16 -2.15 -7.66
C GLN A 59 -18.31 -1.35 -8.33
N LEU A 60 -18.38 -1.38 -9.65
CA LEU A 60 -19.45 -0.72 -10.39
C LEU A 60 -20.85 -1.27 -10.01
N TYR A 61 -20.94 -2.57 -9.74
CA TYR A 61 -22.19 -3.19 -9.28
C TYR A 61 -22.55 -2.77 -7.86
N LYS A 62 -21.58 -2.69 -6.94
CA LYS A 62 -21.80 -2.14 -5.58
C LYS A 62 -22.35 -0.71 -5.67
N MET A 63 -21.74 0.15 -6.50
CA MET A 63 -22.22 1.52 -6.72
C MET A 63 -23.65 1.54 -7.28
N TYR A 64 -23.96 0.71 -8.29
CA TYR A 64 -25.28 0.58 -8.87
C TYR A 64 -26.36 0.12 -7.86
N GLN A 65 -25.98 -0.69 -6.87
CA GLN A 65 -26.90 -1.17 -5.84
C GLN A 65 -27.09 -0.17 -4.70
N SER A 66 -26.05 0.58 -4.33
CA SER A 66 -26.06 1.47 -3.16
C SER A 66 -26.74 2.81 -3.43
N ASP A 67 -26.77 3.27 -4.68
CA ASP A 67 -27.31 4.58 -5.04
C ASP A 67 -28.40 4.45 -6.13
N PRO A 68 -29.68 4.73 -5.77
CA PRO A 68 -30.78 4.70 -6.73
C PRO A 68 -30.67 5.71 -7.89
N GLU A 69 -29.83 6.74 -7.76
CA GLU A 69 -29.59 7.71 -8.83
C GLU A 69 -28.61 7.18 -9.89
N ILE A 70 -27.82 6.17 -9.55
CA ILE A 70 -26.89 5.53 -10.49
C ILE A 70 -27.66 4.56 -11.40
N SER A 71 -27.81 4.96 -12.64
CA SER A 71 -28.46 4.15 -13.68
C SER A 71 -27.44 3.33 -14.47
N MET A 72 -27.90 2.25 -15.13
CA MET A 72 -27.06 1.50 -16.09
C MET A 72 -26.48 2.43 -17.16
N ARG A 73 -27.24 3.44 -17.59
CA ARG A 73 -26.78 4.42 -18.58
C ARG A 73 -25.63 5.27 -18.05
N SER A 74 -25.65 5.68 -16.78
CA SER A 74 -24.54 6.43 -16.16
C SER A 74 -23.28 5.58 -16.03
N ILE A 75 -23.43 4.30 -15.64
CA ILE A 75 -22.30 3.33 -15.59
C ILE A 75 -21.64 3.20 -16.98
N LEU A 76 -22.46 2.94 -18.03
CA LEU A 76 -21.94 2.79 -19.39
C LEU A 76 -21.25 4.06 -19.89
N ARG A 77 -21.79 5.24 -19.54
CA ARG A 77 -21.18 6.53 -19.89
C ARG A 77 -19.84 6.73 -19.18
N SER A 78 -19.75 6.45 -17.88
CA SER A 78 -18.49 6.56 -17.12
C SER A 78 -17.41 5.62 -17.67
N ILE A 79 -17.74 4.37 -18.00
CA ILE A 79 -16.81 3.46 -18.65
C ILE A 79 -16.35 4.04 -20.00
N THR A 80 -17.28 4.56 -20.81
CA THR A 80 -16.98 5.14 -22.13
C THR A 80 -16.02 6.32 -22.01
N GLU A 81 -16.27 7.25 -21.11
CA GLU A 81 -15.43 8.42 -20.88
C GLU A 81 -13.99 8.00 -20.55
N LEU A 82 -13.82 7.03 -19.68
CA LEU A 82 -12.50 6.51 -19.32
C LEU A 82 -11.83 5.69 -20.44
N VAL A 83 -12.59 4.98 -21.27
CA VAL A 83 -12.05 4.30 -22.47
C VAL A 83 -11.55 5.30 -23.49
N LEU A 84 -12.23 6.42 -23.68
CA LEU A 84 -11.86 7.46 -24.64
C LEU A 84 -10.72 8.35 -24.15
N ASP A 85 -10.48 8.39 -22.84
CA ASP A 85 -9.42 9.17 -22.22
C ASP A 85 -8.04 8.49 -22.26
N VAL A 86 -7.95 7.31 -22.86
CA VAL A 86 -6.65 6.63 -23.08
C VAL A 86 -5.87 7.35 -24.17
N PRO A 87 -4.60 7.75 -23.94
CA PRO A 87 -3.79 8.40 -24.97
C PRO A 87 -3.69 7.54 -26.22
N GLU A 88 -4.07 8.12 -27.38
CA GLU A 88 -3.99 7.42 -28.68
C GLU A 88 -2.55 6.98 -29.05
N GLN A 89 -1.54 7.68 -28.53
CA GLN A 89 -0.13 7.41 -28.78
C GLN A 89 0.57 6.89 -27.52
N PHE A 90 0.22 5.69 -27.07
CA PHE A 90 1.01 5.00 -26.07
C PHE A 90 2.24 4.36 -26.72
N ASN A 91 3.44 4.76 -26.27
CA ASN A 91 4.67 4.15 -26.74
C ASN A 91 4.96 2.84 -25.95
N PRO A 92 4.77 1.64 -26.54
CA PRO A 92 5.00 0.37 -25.84
C PRO A 92 6.42 0.25 -25.27
N LYS A 93 7.42 0.87 -25.90
CA LYS A 93 8.81 0.86 -25.44
C LYS A 93 8.97 1.51 -24.06
N SER A 94 8.05 2.38 -23.69
CA SER A 94 8.07 3.03 -22.37
C SER A 94 7.88 2.06 -21.19
N ILE A 95 7.39 0.84 -21.46
CA ILE A 95 7.18 -0.20 -20.46
C ILE A 95 7.84 -1.54 -20.84
N THR A 96 8.25 -1.74 -22.10
CA THR A 96 8.89 -2.98 -22.54
C THR A 96 10.42 -2.92 -22.51
N GLU A 97 11.01 -1.73 -22.64
CA GLU A 97 12.43 -1.50 -22.53
C GLU A 97 12.76 -1.05 -21.09
N TYR A 98 13.60 -1.80 -20.38
CA TYR A 98 13.86 -1.56 -18.94
C TYR A 98 14.37 -0.15 -18.63
N GLU A 99 15.29 0.40 -19.44
CA GLU A 99 15.82 1.75 -19.26
C GLU A 99 14.77 2.86 -19.28
N ASN A 100 13.66 2.62 -19.96
CA ASN A 100 12.52 3.51 -19.99
C ASN A 100 11.54 3.21 -18.84
N ALA A 101 11.34 1.91 -18.57
CA ALA A 101 10.42 1.41 -17.56
C ALA A 101 10.87 1.77 -16.14
N LYS A 102 12.18 1.68 -15.83
CA LYS A 102 12.71 1.94 -14.49
C LYS A 102 12.38 3.33 -13.95
N LYS A 103 12.23 4.34 -14.82
CA LYS A 103 11.83 5.71 -14.45
C LYS A 103 10.37 5.82 -14.00
N LYS A 104 9.60 4.76 -14.18
CA LYS A 104 8.18 4.67 -13.83
C LYS A 104 7.93 3.65 -12.73
N LEU A 105 8.98 3.01 -12.22
CA LEU A 105 8.89 2.03 -11.16
C LEU A 105 8.48 2.71 -9.85
N PHE A 106 7.61 2.04 -9.11
CA PHE A 106 7.29 2.37 -7.74
C PHE A 106 6.88 1.12 -6.97
N ILE A 107 6.95 1.19 -5.66
CA ILE A 107 6.56 0.10 -4.77
C ILE A 107 5.12 0.28 -4.28
N ARG A 108 4.47 -0.85 -3.97
CA ARG A 108 3.28 -0.93 -3.11
C ARG A 108 3.52 -1.95 -2.03
N VAL A 109 2.78 -1.80 -0.95
CA VAL A 109 2.77 -2.76 0.15
C VAL A 109 1.38 -3.39 0.28
N SER A 110 1.35 -4.66 0.67
CA SER A 110 0.12 -5.41 0.89
C SER A 110 0.32 -6.48 1.98
N SER A 111 -0.77 -7.02 2.51
CA SER A 111 -0.73 -8.20 3.37
C SER A 111 -0.16 -9.40 2.61
N ALA A 112 0.86 -10.05 3.16
CA ALA A 112 1.42 -11.24 2.54
C ALA A 112 0.43 -12.42 2.59
N GLU A 113 -0.26 -12.60 3.70
CA GLU A 113 -1.25 -13.67 3.89
C GLU A 113 -2.39 -13.58 2.88
N LYS A 114 -2.97 -12.40 2.72
CA LYS A 114 -4.09 -12.20 1.77
C LYS A 114 -3.70 -12.34 0.30
N ASN A 115 -2.41 -12.23 -0.01
CA ASN A 115 -1.89 -12.23 -1.38
C ASN A 115 -0.97 -13.42 -1.70
N GLU A 116 -0.97 -14.48 -0.88
CA GLU A 116 -0.06 -15.62 -1.01
C GLU A 116 -0.03 -16.20 -2.44
N GLU A 117 -1.20 -16.41 -3.07
CA GLU A 117 -1.30 -16.93 -4.43
C GLU A 117 -0.69 -15.96 -5.48
N MET A 118 -0.95 -14.66 -5.32
CA MET A 118 -0.42 -13.65 -6.23
C MET A 118 1.10 -13.51 -6.09
N LEU A 119 1.61 -13.54 -4.86
CA LEU A 119 3.03 -13.38 -4.55
C LEU A 119 3.90 -14.48 -5.17
N GLN A 120 3.35 -15.67 -5.47
CA GLN A 120 4.07 -16.71 -6.21
C GLN A 120 4.42 -16.28 -7.64
N ASN A 121 3.71 -15.32 -8.21
CA ASN A 121 3.82 -14.90 -9.60
C ASN A 121 4.47 -13.52 -9.80
N VAL A 122 4.80 -12.83 -8.72
CA VAL A 122 5.39 -11.50 -8.74
C VAL A 122 6.65 -11.44 -7.87
N PRO A 123 7.71 -10.73 -8.31
CA PRO A 123 8.86 -10.44 -7.46
C PRO A 123 8.40 -9.59 -6.27
N HIS A 124 8.86 -9.90 -5.06
CA HIS A 124 8.47 -9.19 -3.85
C HIS A 124 9.51 -9.32 -2.76
N GLN A 125 9.50 -8.40 -1.82
CA GLN A 125 10.29 -8.49 -0.59
C GLN A 125 9.38 -8.48 0.63
N MET A 126 9.67 -9.38 1.57
CA MET A 126 8.94 -9.45 2.83
C MET A 126 9.48 -8.42 3.83
N ARG A 127 8.57 -7.78 4.54
CA ARG A 127 8.80 -6.96 5.72
C ARG A 127 7.80 -7.39 6.78
N GLU A 128 8.22 -8.26 7.69
CA GLU A 128 7.34 -8.97 8.62
C GLU A 128 6.21 -9.71 7.85
N ASP A 129 4.94 -9.46 8.15
CA ASP A 129 3.77 -9.99 7.43
C ASP A 129 3.33 -9.13 6.22
N LEU A 130 4.13 -8.13 5.86
CA LEU A 130 3.90 -7.26 4.71
C LEU A 130 4.77 -7.67 3.51
N ALA A 131 4.20 -7.58 2.31
CA ALA A 131 4.92 -7.81 1.06
C ALA A 131 5.06 -6.51 0.26
N ILE A 132 6.29 -6.13 -0.05
CA ILE A 132 6.61 -5.03 -0.98
C ILE A 132 6.61 -5.60 -2.39
N THR A 133 5.78 -5.08 -3.27
CA THR A 133 5.67 -5.45 -4.69
C THR A 133 5.99 -4.27 -5.59
N TYR A 134 6.32 -4.54 -6.86
CA TYR A 134 6.83 -3.54 -7.82
C TYR A 134 5.82 -3.28 -8.91
N HIS A 135 5.65 -2.00 -9.24
CA HIS A 135 4.65 -1.53 -10.19
C HIS A 135 5.26 -0.53 -11.16
N LEU A 136 4.65 -0.43 -12.35
CA LEU A 136 4.96 0.61 -13.35
C LEU A 136 3.79 1.57 -13.45
N ALA A 137 4.05 2.85 -13.30
CA ALA A 137 3.09 3.88 -13.61
C ALA A 137 2.92 3.99 -15.13
N ILE A 138 1.69 3.76 -15.61
CA ILE A 138 1.31 3.89 -17.01
C ILE A 138 0.79 5.29 -17.29
N ARG A 139 -0.02 5.79 -16.38
CA ARG A 139 -0.63 7.12 -16.39
C ARG A 139 -0.61 7.71 -15.00
N ILE A 140 -0.26 8.97 -14.90
CA ILE A 140 -0.34 9.76 -13.65
C ILE A 140 -1.11 11.03 -13.99
N ASP A 141 -2.26 11.23 -13.38
CA ASP A 141 -3.09 12.43 -13.52
C ASP A 141 -3.83 12.74 -12.22
N ASP A 142 -4.66 13.78 -12.23
CA ASP A 142 -5.43 14.24 -11.07
C ASP A 142 -6.49 13.23 -10.59
N ILE A 143 -6.85 12.25 -11.45
CA ILE A 143 -7.82 11.19 -11.13
C ILE A 143 -7.15 10.02 -10.44
N GLY A 144 -5.83 9.83 -10.62
CA GLY A 144 -5.06 8.76 -9.99
C GLY A 144 -3.90 8.24 -10.82
N VAL A 145 -3.41 7.06 -10.44
CA VAL A 145 -2.32 6.38 -11.12
C VAL A 145 -2.79 5.07 -11.72
N GLY A 146 -2.92 5.06 -13.03
CA GLY A 146 -3.01 3.80 -13.80
C GLY A 146 -1.66 3.08 -13.73
N SER A 147 -1.64 1.85 -13.27
CA SER A 147 -0.40 1.09 -13.11
C SER A 147 -0.56 -0.37 -13.45
N THR A 148 0.56 -1.03 -13.76
CA THR A 148 0.64 -2.48 -13.91
C THR A 148 1.65 -3.06 -12.94
N THR A 149 1.37 -4.26 -12.41
CA THR A 149 2.28 -4.99 -11.52
C THR A 149 3.39 -5.64 -12.35
N ILE A 150 4.63 -5.59 -11.87
CA ILE A 150 5.74 -6.35 -12.43
C ILE A 150 5.55 -7.82 -12.05
N THR A 151 5.39 -8.67 -13.03
CA THR A 151 5.35 -10.12 -12.85
C THR A 151 6.73 -10.75 -13.02
N ASN A 152 6.88 -12.01 -12.59
CA ASN A 152 8.11 -12.79 -12.82
C ASN A 152 8.45 -12.89 -14.33
N ASP A 153 7.44 -12.94 -15.20
CA ASP A 153 7.64 -12.95 -16.65
C ASP A 153 8.13 -11.60 -17.18
N ILE A 154 7.63 -10.49 -16.65
CA ILE A 154 8.11 -9.14 -17.00
C ILE A 154 9.56 -8.98 -16.52
N LEU A 155 9.86 -9.34 -15.26
CA LEU A 155 11.20 -9.30 -14.71
C LEU A 155 12.20 -10.08 -15.58
N LYS A 156 11.82 -11.31 -15.98
CA LYS A 156 12.63 -12.15 -16.87
C LYS A 156 12.86 -11.50 -18.25
N ARG A 157 11.85 -10.82 -18.81
CA ARG A 157 12.00 -10.10 -20.09
C ARG A 157 12.93 -8.90 -19.99
N TYR A 158 12.94 -8.22 -18.83
CA TYR A 158 13.89 -7.12 -18.57
C TYR A 158 15.33 -7.60 -18.43
N GLY A 159 15.55 -8.88 -18.12
CA GLY A 159 16.88 -9.46 -18.00
C GLY A 159 17.68 -8.94 -16.81
N ILE A 160 16.99 -8.49 -15.75
CA ILE A 160 17.58 -7.98 -14.51
C ILE A 160 17.28 -8.91 -13.34
N SER A 161 18.01 -8.77 -12.25
CA SER A 161 17.74 -9.49 -11.00
C SER A 161 16.62 -8.80 -10.19
N GLU A 162 16.06 -9.51 -9.22
CA GLU A 162 15.07 -8.96 -8.30
C GLU A 162 15.69 -7.87 -7.41
N GLU A 163 16.95 -8.03 -7.00
CA GLU A 163 17.69 -7.02 -6.21
C GLU A 163 17.85 -5.72 -7.00
N GLN A 164 18.14 -5.81 -8.31
CA GLN A 164 18.23 -4.63 -9.17
C GLN A 164 16.87 -3.95 -9.31
N LEU A 165 15.80 -4.74 -9.54
CA LEU A 165 14.44 -4.23 -9.60
C LEU A 165 14.06 -3.50 -8.31
N HIS A 166 14.39 -4.10 -7.15
CA HIS A 166 14.12 -3.50 -5.84
C HIS A 166 14.87 -2.17 -5.67
N ALA A 167 16.16 -2.16 -5.95
CA ALA A 167 16.98 -0.95 -5.82
C ALA A 167 16.43 0.20 -6.69
N ASP A 168 16.17 -0.07 -7.98
CA ASP A 168 15.66 0.93 -8.91
C ASP A 168 14.24 1.40 -8.54
N ALA A 169 13.38 0.50 -8.04
CA ALA A 169 12.04 0.87 -7.59
C ALA A 169 12.07 1.72 -6.32
N MET A 170 12.95 1.39 -5.36
CA MET A 170 13.11 2.17 -4.12
C MET A 170 13.64 3.57 -4.41
N GLU A 171 14.63 3.68 -5.30
CA GLU A 171 15.19 4.98 -5.71
C GLU A 171 14.16 5.85 -6.43
N ASN A 172 13.33 5.23 -7.29
CA ASN A 172 12.43 5.99 -8.14
C ASN A 172 11.05 6.27 -7.52
N SER A 173 10.60 5.47 -6.56
CA SER A 173 9.27 5.58 -5.93
C SER A 173 8.95 6.99 -5.41
N PRO A 174 9.87 7.71 -4.72
CA PRO A 174 9.60 9.06 -4.26
C PRO A 174 9.31 10.06 -5.39
N ASN A 175 9.85 9.83 -6.59
CA ASN A 175 9.62 10.68 -7.75
C ASN A 175 8.25 10.39 -8.41
N VAL A 176 7.83 9.12 -8.44
CA VAL A 176 6.56 8.69 -9.06
C VAL A 176 5.38 8.93 -8.12
N ARG A 177 5.59 8.68 -6.84
CA ARG A 177 4.60 8.76 -5.76
C ARG A 177 5.20 9.53 -4.58
N PRO A 178 5.29 10.89 -4.68
CA PRO A 178 5.88 11.70 -3.62
C PRO A 178 5.22 11.46 -2.27
N ILE A 179 6.04 11.47 -1.21
CA ILE A 179 5.55 11.33 0.16
C ILE A 179 4.70 12.51 0.58
N HIS A 180 3.70 12.23 1.38
CA HIS A 180 2.88 13.22 2.06
C HIS A 180 2.70 12.83 3.52
N VAL A 181 3.02 13.74 4.45
CA VAL A 181 2.87 13.56 5.89
C VAL A 181 1.96 14.63 6.45
N MET A 182 0.97 14.25 7.25
CA MET A 182 -0.03 15.15 7.85
C MET A 182 -0.22 14.85 9.33
N VAL A 183 -0.53 15.88 10.10
CA VAL A 183 -1.05 15.70 11.46
C VAL A 183 -2.51 15.24 11.38
N MET A 184 -2.87 14.15 12.06
CA MET A 184 -4.24 13.61 12.01
C MET A 184 -5.30 14.62 12.48
N GLY A 185 -5.02 15.42 13.50
CA GLY A 185 -5.93 16.47 13.98
C GLY A 185 -6.28 17.50 12.88
N SER A 186 -5.30 17.94 12.10
CA SER A 186 -5.51 18.90 11.02
C SER A 186 -6.37 18.32 9.88
N MET A 187 -6.26 17.02 9.62
CA MET A 187 -7.12 16.35 8.63
C MET A 187 -8.58 16.33 9.07
N ILE A 188 -8.85 16.06 10.35
CA ILE A 188 -10.22 16.06 10.90
C ILE A 188 -10.82 17.48 10.83
N GLU A 189 -10.06 18.50 11.19
CA GLU A 189 -10.48 19.91 11.09
C GLU A 189 -10.79 20.30 9.65
N GLN A 190 -9.98 19.87 8.68
CA GLN A 190 -10.19 20.10 7.27
C GLN A 190 -11.46 19.43 6.73
N LEU A 191 -11.69 18.15 7.11
CA LEU A 191 -12.91 17.42 6.75
C LEU A 191 -14.18 18.04 7.33
N MET A 192 -14.08 18.67 8.52
CA MET A 192 -15.17 19.39 9.15
C MET A 192 -15.36 20.83 8.62
N GLY A 193 -14.53 21.28 7.70
CA GLY A 193 -14.56 22.66 7.16
C GLY A 193 -14.17 23.72 8.20
N MET A 194 -13.49 23.33 9.27
CA MET A 194 -13.09 24.21 10.40
C MET A 194 -11.64 24.68 10.29
N GLY A 195 -10.82 24.05 9.46
CA GLY A 195 -9.41 24.38 9.30
C GLY A 195 -9.16 25.39 8.18
N PRO A 196 -8.09 26.18 8.25
CA PRO A 196 -7.60 26.89 7.09
C PRO A 196 -7.27 25.87 5.99
N GLU A 197 -7.48 26.25 4.71
CA GLU A 197 -7.04 25.47 3.53
C GLU A 197 -5.50 25.36 3.51
N THR A 198 -4.92 24.80 4.55
CA THR A 198 -3.47 24.53 4.63
C THR A 198 -3.21 23.16 3.98
N ILE A 199 -3.59 23.04 2.73
CA ILE A 199 -2.82 22.22 1.81
C ILE A 199 -1.49 22.96 1.76
N LEU A 200 -0.41 22.31 2.23
CA LEU A 200 0.96 22.79 2.06
C LEU A 200 1.27 22.86 0.54
N LYS A 201 0.69 23.86 -0.13
CA LYS A 201 1.08 24.34 -1.45
C LYS A 201 2.12 25.44 -1.31
N ASP A 202 2.80 25.51 -0.17
CA ASP A 202 3.93 26.42 -0.05
C ASP A 202 5.20 25.66 -0.45
N GLU A 203 5.90 26.20 -1.44
CA GLU A 203 7.11 25.67 -2.05
C GLU A 203 8.33 25.66 -1.11
N SER A 204 8.16 25.91 0.17
CA SER A 204 9.15 25.61 1.19
C SER A 204 9.06 24.12 1.50
N VAL A 205 9.92 23.32 0.88
CA VAL A 205 10.08 21.88 1.13
C VAL A 205 10.43 21.67 2.60
N GLN A 206 9.41 21.56 3.46
CA GLN A 206 9.62 21.13 4.84
C GLN A 206 10.04 19.67 4.80
N SER A 207 11.11 19.32 5.49
CA SER A 207 11.50 17.92 5.65
C SER A 207 10.43 17.17 6.46
N ILE A 208 10.35 15.85 6.30
CA ILE A 208 9.46 15.00 7.12
C ILE A 208 9.68 15.27 8.61
N ALA A 209 10.94 15.38 9.02
CA ALA A 209 11.32 15.66 10.41
C ALA A 209 10.74 17.01 10.91
N GLU A 210 10.74 18.05 10.08
CA GLU A 210 10.14 19.35 10.43
C GLU A 210 8.63 19.28 10.58
N VAL A 211 7.92 18.59 9.67
CA VAL A 211 6.46 18.39 9.76
C VAL A 211 6.10 17.67 11.05
N ILE A 212 6.83 16.59 11.35
CA ILE A 212 6.63 15.82 12.59
C ILE A 212 6.91 16.69 13.83
N SER A 213 8.08 17.34 13.88
CA SER A 213 8.46 18.19 15.02
C SER A 213 7.46 19.31 15.27
N ASN A 214 6.95 19.95 14.24
CA ASN A 214 5.96 21.03 14.34
C ASN A 214 4.59 20.51 14.84
N GLY A 215 4.23 19.26 14.49
CA GLY A 215 2.99 18.62 14.91
C GLY A 215 3.02 18.04 16.33
N MET A 216 4.18 18.00 17.00
CA MET A 216 4.33 17.44 18.36
C MET A 216 3.66 18.27 19.47
N GLY A 217 3.05 19.40 19.13
CA GLY A 217 2.39 20.27 20.11
C GLY A 217 1.09 19.73 20.73
N SER A 218 0.53 18.64 20.23
CA SER A 218 -0.66 17.98 20.75
C SER A 218 -0.30 16.99 21.89
N GLU A 219 -1.26 16.70 22.77
CA GLU A 219 -1.07 15.77 23.89
C GLU A 219 -0.75 14.34 23.45
N ASN A 220 -1.33 13.91 22.31
CA ASN A 220 -1.10 12.61 21.69
C ASN A 220 -0.93 12.79 20.17
N PRO A 221 0.25 13.16 19.69
CA PRO A 221 0.47 13.45 18.30
C PRO A 221 0.43 12.17 17.48
N MET A 222 -0.45 12.14 16.47
CA MET A 222 -0.59 11.06 15.51
C MET A 222 -0.46 11.64 14.11
N PHE A 223 0.35 11.02 13.26
CA PHE A 223 0.60 11.47 11.91
C PHE A 223 0.20 10.41 10.90
N ILE A 224 -0.31 10.88 9.78
CA ILE A 224 -0.64 10.07 8.61
C ILE A 224 0.53 10.16 7.64
N VAL A 225 1.06 9.01 7.24
CA VAL A 225 2.12 8.88 6.24
C VAL A 225 1.54 8.19 5.02
N THR A 226 1.50 8.90 3.91
CA THR A 226 0.92 8.44 2.64
C THR A 226 1.65 9.07 1.45
N ASN A 227 1.12 8.95 0.25
CA ASN A 227 1.61 9.66 -0.94
C ASN A 227 0.72 10.87 -1.29
N SER A 228 1.18 11.70 -2.22
CA SER A 228 0.47 12.91 -2.66
C SER A 228 -0.93 12.65 -3.24
N GLN A 229 -1.25 11.44 -3.69
CA GLN A 229 -2.57 11.05 -4.20
C GLN A 229 -3.45 10.40 -3.13
N THR A 230 -2.96 10.14 -1.93
CA THR A 230 -3.68 9.47 -0.82
C THR A 230 -4.27 8.08 -1.16
N VAL A 231 -3.78 7.44 -2.21
CA VAL A 231 -4.25 6.13 -2.68
C VAL A 231 -3.07 5.17 -2.80
N GLY A 232 -3.14 4.00 -2.15
CA GLY A 232 -2.08 2.99 -2.18
C GLY A 232 -0.74 3.52 -1.66
N GLY A 233 -0.78 4.38 -0.63
CA GLY A 233 0.36 5.11 -0.10
C GLY A 233 1.05 4.47 1.10
N ALA A 234 0.51 3.38 1.66
CA ALA A 234 1.12 2.74 2.83
C ALA A 234 2.58 2.31 2.61
N GLY A 235 2.97 2.01 1.36
CA GLY A 235 4.34 1.65 1.01
C GLY A 235 5.37 2.76 1.17
N VAL A 236 4.93 4.02 1.28
CA VAL A 236 5.81 5.19 1.44
C VAL A 236 6.69 5.11 2.69
N ILE A 237 6.21 4.46 3.75
CA ILE A 237 6.98 4.26 4.99
C ILE A 237 8.30 3.51 4.73
N PHE A 238 8.38 2.69 3.67
CA PHE A 238 9.57 1.94 3.30
C PHE A 238 10.49 2.66 2.32
N TYR A 239 10.18 3.89 1.89
CA TYR A 239 11.09 4.66 1.05
C TYR A 239 12.40 4.94 1.78
N PRO A 240 13.52 5.11 1.06
CA PRO A 240 14.80 5.41 1.67
C PRO A 240 14.69 6.60 2.65
N GLU A 241 15.28 6.43 3.83
CA GLU A 241 15.41 7.46 4.88
C GLU A 241 14.08 7.94 5.52
N VAL A 242 12.91 7.49 5.06
CA VAL A 242 11.62 7.97 5.59
C VAL A 242 11.47 7.66 7.07
N MET A 243 11.72 6.41 7.48
CA MET A 243 11.64 6.04 8.90
C MET A 243 12.67 6.80 9.75
N ASP A 244 13.87 7.03 9.22
CA ASP A 244 14.91 7.80 9.93
C ASP A 244 14.46 9.25 10.15
N GLN A 245 13.89 9.90 9.13
CA GLN A 245 13.38 11.28 9.22
C GLN A 245 12.18 11.39 10.17
N ILE A 246 11.31 10.38 10.20
CA ILE A 246 10.21 10.32 11.18
C ILE A 246 10.78 10.22 12.59
N GLY A 247 11.75 9.34 12.80
CA GLY A 247 12.43 9.19 14.09
C GLY A 247 13.20 10.43 14.53
N GLU A 248 13.81 11.17 13.60
CA GLU A 248 14.43 12.48 13.87
C GLU A 248 13.38 13.49 14.32
N GLY A 249 12.23 13.55 13.65
CA GLY A 249 11.13 14.44 14.03
C GLY A 249 10.54 14.13 15.41
N PHE A 250 10.42 12.87 15.77
CA PHE A 250 9.98 12.41 17.09
C PHE A 250 11.09 12.49 18.16
N GLN A 251 12.34 12.61 17.75
CA GLN A 251 13.52 12.50 18.61
C GLN A 251 13.62 11.15 19.34
N GLY A 252 13.14 10.08 18.73
CA GLY A 252 13.10 8.75 19.34
C GLY A 252 12.37 7.71 18.51
N ASN A 253 12.22 6.53 19.11
CA ASN A 253 11.51 5.40 18.52
C ASN A 253 10.03 5.71 18.34
N PHE A 254 9.36 4.94 17.47
CA PHE A 254 7.95 5.15 17.19
C PHE A 254 7.23 3.87 16.78
N PHE A 255 5.91 3.87 16.96
CA PHE A 255 5.01 2.84 16.48
C PHE A 255 4.49 3.19 15.08
N ILE A 256 4.29 2.15 14.27
CA ILE A 256 3.71 2.22 12.94
C ILE A 256 2.45 1.36 12.94
N LEU A 257 1.30 1.98 12.66
CA LEU A 257 0.00 1.34 12.64
C LEU A 257 -0.49 1.24 11.19
N PRO A 258 -0.61 0.04 10.65
CA PRO A 258 -1.02 -0.17 9.26
C PRO A 258 -2.54 -0.08 9.16
N SER A 259 -3.08 1.13 9.04
CA SER A 259 -4.52 1.35 8.94
C SER A 259 -5.10 0.72 7.68
N SER A 260 -4.51 1.03 6.52
CA SER A 260 -4.98 0.50 5.25
C SER A 260 -3.85 0.39 4.23
N THR A 261 -4.14 -0.10 3.02
CA THR A 261 -3.18 -0.04 1.90
C THR A 261 -2.90 1.39 1.44
N HIS A 262 -3.72 2.36 1.87
CA HIS A 262 -3.66 3.76 1.44
C HIS A 262 -2.69 4.61 2.28
N GLU A 263 -2.59 4.34 3.58
CA GLU A 263 -1.75 5.10 4.52
C GLU A 263 -1.27 4.24 5.68
N THR A 264 -0.28 4.74 6.39
CA THR A 264 0.12 4.26 7.72
C THR A 264 0.05 5.39 8.72
N LEU A 265 -0.31 5.08 9.95
CA LEU A 265 -0.25 6.03 11.05
C LEU A 265 1.06 5.84 11.80
N VAL A 266 1.66 6.93 12.28
CA VAL A 266 2.86 6.87 13.13
C VAL A 266 2.63 7.67 14.41
N ILE A 267 3.09 7.09 15.53
CA ILE A 267 2.92 7.62 16.89
C ILE A 267 4.26 7.49 17.62
N PRO A 268 4.74 8.53 18.36
CA PRO A 268 5.99 8.43 19.11
C PRO A 268 5.89 7.36 20.22
N ASP A 269 6.96 6.59 20.39
CA ASP A 269 7.12 5.69 21.55
C ASP A 269 7.70 6.47 22.74
N ASN A 270 6.86 7.22 23.41
CA ASN A 270 7.19 8.03 24.58
C ASN A 270 6.65 7.45 25.89
N GLY A 271 6.16 6.20 25.86
CA GLY A 271 5.56 5.51 27.01
C GLY A 271 4.12 5.90 27.30
N ALA A 272 3.47 6.72 26.46
CA ALA A 272 2.06 7.09 26.64
C ALA A 272 1.11 5.94 26.26
N PHE A 273 1.53 5.05 25.35
CA PHE A 273 0.73 3.94 24.86
C PHE A 273 1.40 2.60 25.14
N ASP A 274 0.63 1.62 25.64
CA ASP A 274 1.01 0.21 25.58
C ASP A 274 0.70 -0.32 24.16
N TYR A 275 1.65 -1.08 23.58
CA TYR A 275 1.50 -1.63 22.24
C TYR A 275 0.25 -2.50 22.08
N ARG A 276 -0.20 -3.18 23.14
CA ARG A 276 -1.41 -4.02 23.13
C ARG A 276 -2.66 -3.19 22.91
N VAL A 277 -2.72 -2.00 23.53
CA VAL A 277 -3.82 -1.07 23.33
C VAL A 277 -3.85 -0.57 21.89
N LEU A 278 -2.68 -0.31 21.29
CA LEU A 278 -2.57 0.08 19.90
C LEU A 278 -2.97 -1.06 18.95
N GLU A 279 -2.60 -2.31 19.27
CA GLU A 279 -2.97 -3.48 18.47
C GLU A 279 -4.48 -3.75 18.51
N ASP A 280 -5.11 -3.69 19.69
CA ASP A 280 -6.57 -3.78 19.85
C ASP A 280 -7.29 -2.66 19.08
N MET A 281 -6.73 -1.45 19.06
CA MET A 281 -7.26 -0.33 18.29
C MET A 281 -7.19 -0.59 16.78
N VAL A 282 -6.05 -1.04 16.27
CA VAL A 282 -5.88 -1.38 14.84
C VAL A 282 -6.87 -2.45 14.42
N GLN A 283 -7.01 -3.53 15.20
CA GLN A 283 -7.96 -4.61 14.91
C GLN A 283 -9.40 -4.10 14.89
N THR A 284 -9.79 -3.29 15.88
CA THR A 284 -11.14 -2.72 15.96
C THR A 284 -11.45 -1.83 14.76
N ILE A 285 -10.51 -0.97 14.35
CA ILE A 285 -10.68 -0.09 13.18
C ILE A 285 -10.75 -0.93 11.90
N ASN A 286 -9.86 -1.91 11.74
CA ASN A 286 -9.87 -2.80 10.58
C ASN A 286 -11.17 -3.56 10.44
N GLU A 287 -11.76 -4.03 11.54
CA GLU A 287 -13.02 -4.78 11.50
C GLU A 287 -14.22 -3.91 11.14
N ASN A 288 -14.27 -2.67 11.62
CA ASN A 288 -15.47 -1.83 11.53
C ASN A 288 -15.42 -0.76 10.44
N GLU A 289 -14.22 -0.23 10.12
CA GLU A 289 -14.09 0.96 9.28
C GLU A 289 -13.32 0.70 7.96
N VAL A 290 -12.43 -0.31 7.94
CA VAL A 290 -11.60 -0.58 6.75
C VAL A 290 -12.19 -1.71 5.91
N ALA A 291 -12.43 -1.44 4.62
CA ALA A 291 -12.90 -2.46 3.69
C ALA A 291 -11.93 -3.66 3.65
N PRO A 292 -12.42 -4.91 3.61
CA PRO A 292 -11.57 -6.10 3.64
C PRO A 292 -10.45 -6.11 2.60
N GLU A 293 -10.72 -5.54 1.42
CA GLU A 293 -9.78 -5.41 0.31
C GLU A 293 -8.69 -4.34 0.55
N GLU A 294 -8.89 -3.44 1.51
CA GLU A 294 -7.96 -2.36 1.84
C GLU A 294 -7.13 -2.64 3.09
N ARG A 295 -7.53 -3.63 3.90
CA ARG A 295 -6.82 -3.97 5.15
C ARG A 295 -5.41 -4.44 4.87
N LEU A 296 -4.44 -3.82 5.53
CA LEU A 296 -3.03 -4.11 5.37
C LEU A 296 -2.53 -5.16 6.36
N SER A 297 -2.60 -4.90 7.65
CA SER A 297 -2.27 -5.82 8.73
C SER A 297 -3.04 -5.48 10.01
N ASP A 298 -3.23 -6.47 10.87
CA ASP A 298 -3.82 -6.30 12.21
C ASP A 298 -2.75 -6.11 13.30
N HIS A 299 -1.47 -6.01 12.92
CA HIS A 299 -0.34 -5.89 13.84
C HIS A 299 0.20 -4.46 13.89
N VAL A 300 0.72 -4.07 15.04
CA VAL A 300 1.48 -2.84 15.23
C VAL A 300 2.97 -3.13 15.06
N TYR A 301 3.66 -2.29 14.32
CA TYR A 301 5.11 -2.35 14.17
C TYR A 301 5.77 -1.25 14.99
N HIS A 302 7.05 -1.46 15.23
CA HIS A 302 7.91 -0.52 15.94
C HIS A 302 9.18 -0.28 15.12
N TYR A 303 9.62 0.96 15.10
CA TYR A 303 10.91 1.31 14.55
C TYR A 303 11.87 1.76 15.63
N ASP A 304 12.98 1.03 15.78
CA ASP A 304 14.10 1.43 16.61
C ASP A 304 15.06 2.30 15.79
N VAL A 305 15.12 3.59 16.11
CA VAL A 305 15.90 4.57 15.37
C VAL A 305 17.41 4.31 15.50
N LYS A 306 17.87 3.86 16.66
CA LYS A 306 19.27 3.63 16.92
C LYS A 306 19.81 2.45 16.11
N ASP A 307 19.07 1.34 16.14
CA ASP A 307 19.48 0.10 15.51
C ASP A 307 18.90 -0.03 14.07
N ARG A 308 18.05 0.89 13.64
CA ARG A 308 17.33 0.91 12.35
C ARG A 308 16.56 -0.38 12.09
N VAL A 309 15.86 -0.85 13.12
CA VAL A 309 15.11 -2.10 13.09
C VAL A 309 13.62 -1.81 13.01
N PHE A 310 12.99 -2.29 11.93
CA PHE A 310 11.54 -2.39 11.78
C PHE A 310 11.10 -3.79 12.18
N GLU A 311 10.28 -3.93 13.19
CA GLU A 311 9.82 -5.22 13.69
C GLU A 311 8.37 -5.18 14.20
N SER A 312 7.66 -6.30 14.06
CA SER A 312 6.36 -6.49 14.69
C SER A 312 6.52 -6.60 16.21
N GLN A 313 5.70 -5.88 16.96
CA GLN A 313 5.74 -5.92 18.44
C GLN A 313 5.37 -7.31 18.98
N LYS A 314 4.56 -8.08 18.28
CA LYS A 314 4.23 -9.47 18.64
C LYS A 314 5.46 -10.37 18.58
N GLU A 315 6.28 -10.26 17.56
CA GLU A 315 7.52 -11.02 17.46
C GLU A 315 8.57 -10.59 18.49
N LYS A 316 8.65 -9.28 18.77
CA LYS A 316 9.53 -8.75 19.82
C LYS A 316 9.17 -9.32 21.19
N ALA A 317 7.89 -9.32 21.57
CA ALA A 317 7.41 -9.92 22.81
C ALA A 317 7.73 -11.42 22.88
N ALA A 318 7.51 -12.18 21.80
CA ALA A 318 7.83 -13.60 21.72
C ALA A 318 9.34 -13.90 21.82
N LYS A 319 10.19 -13.02 21.29
CA LYS A 319 11.67 -13.12 21.42
C LYS A 319 12.13 -12.85 22.86
N LEU A 320 11.52 -11.88 23.54
CA LEU A 320 11.82 -11.55 24.94
C LEU A 320 11.42 -12.69 25.88
N ASP A 321 10.23 -13.28 25.74
CA ASP A 321 9.76 -14.41 26.53
C ASP A 321 10.66 -15.66 26.36
N LYS A 322 11.12 -15.93 25.14
CA LYS A 322 12.06 -17.02 24.87
C LYS A 322 13.43 -16.79 25.54
N ASN A 323 13.93 -15.54 25.53
CA ASN A 323 15.20 -15.20 26.15
C ASN A 323 15.14 -15.25 27.69
N GLU A 324 14.00 -14.86 28.29
CA GLU A 324 13.81 -15.02 29.73
C GLU A 324 13.71 -16.48 30.18
N HIS A 325 13.12 -17.35 29.35
CA HIS A 325 13.04 -18.78 29.67
C HIS A 325 14.41 -19.46 29.52
N THR A 326 15.17 -19.16 28.46
CA THR A 326 16.53 -19.69 28.28
C THR A 326 17.50 -19.16 29.31
N GLY A 327 17.37 -17.91 29.75
CA GLY A 327 18.17 -17.32 30.83
C GLY A 327 17.91 -17.90 32.22
N LYS A 328 16.68 -18.44 32.47
CA LYS A 328 16.33 -19.13 33.71
C LYS A 328 16.83 -20.57 33.76
N GLU A 329 16.89 -21.29 32.65
CA GLU A 329 17.43 -22.65 32.58
C GLU A 329 18.95 -22.68 32.79
N GLN A 330 19.70 -21.69 32.29
CA GLN A 330 21.16 -21.61 32.52
C GLN A 330 21.57 -21.23 33.94
N LYS A 331 20.67 -20.71 34.78
CA LYS A 331 20.94 -20.38 36.19
C LYS A 331 20.63 -21.56 37.17
N MET A 332 20.07 -22.65 36.68
CA MET A 332 19.74 -23.82 37.51
C MET A 332 20.76 -24.99 37.42
N GLU A 333 21.90 -24.84 36.78
CA GLU A 333 22.97 -25.81 36.92
C GLU A 333 23.65 -25.65 38.27
N HIS A 334 23.25 -26.50 39.24
CA HIS A 334 23.83 -26.61 40.56
C HIS A 334 25.30 -27.04 40.46
N PRO A 335 26.21 -26.48 41.27
CA PRO A 335 27.58 -26.94 41.35
C PRO A 335 27.61 -28.33 41.99
N LYS A 336 28.23 -29.32 41.31
CA LYS A 336 28.46 -30.66 41.83
C LYS A 336 29.28 -30.62 43.12
N PRO A 337 28.91 -31.39 44.19
CA PRO A 337 29.65 -31.40 45.46
C PRO A 337 31.04 -32.04 45.25
N LYS A 338 32.09 -31.34 45.67
CA LYS A 338 33.44 -31.88 45.72
C LYS A 338 33.51 -33.02 46.72
N LYS A 339 33.86 -34.24 46.25
CA LYS A 339 34.21 -35.35 47.13
C LYS A 339 35.53 -35.07 47.80
N HIS A 340 35.54 -34.94 49.13
CA HIS A 340 36.72 -35.02 49.94
C HIS A 340 37.21 -36.46 49.98
N ALA A 341 38.39 -36.74 49.46
CA ALA A 341 39.11 -37.94 49.74
C ALA A 341 39.75 -37.82 51.14
N MET A 342 39.36 -38.69 52.02
CA MET A 342 40.11 -38.93 53.28
C MET A 342 41.20 -39.95 52.97
N GLU A 343 42.48 -39.58 53.11
CA GLU A 343 43.62 -40.51 53.25
C GLU A 343 43.75 -40.86 54.72
N LEU A 344 43.91 -42.18 54.93
CA LEU A 344 44.54 -42.79 56.08
C LEU A 344 45.93 -43.22 55.70
#